data_fff16bf803a9d7f351251a2d545ba7e9
#
_entry.id   fff16bf803a9d7f351251a2d545ba7e9
#
_cell.length_a   1.000
_cell.length_b   1.000
_cell.length_c   1.000
_cell.angle_alpha   90.00
_cell.angle_beta   90.00
_cell.angle_gamma   90.00
#
_symmetry.space_group_name_H-M   'P 1'
#
loop_
_entity.id
_entity.type
_entity.pdbx_description
1 polymer ?
#
loop_
_entity_poly.entity_id
_entity_poly.type
_entity_poly.pdbx_seq_one_letter_code
_entity_poly.pdbx_strand_id
1 'polypeptide(L)'
;MKVQYQSLTKAFSQLPSKQRKYIQDAIRKSVNEGVALARSMAPIGSGPRDPEVGRFKDGIHAKFEVEANAFVGSIEAAPATRDAQVKAMSIEFGRQYKGGKKRQPKGREFRDTGRTDPVPVIRRTQSIIAPKHVGRIKRAMNKAARELGLK
;
A
#
# COMPACT_ATOMS: atom_id res chain seq x y z
N MET A 1 -5.05 -4.54 -3.63
CA MET A 1 -4.25 -3.52 -4.32
C MET A 1 -2.84 -3.53 -3.78
N LYS A 2 -1.83 -3.57 -4.64
CA LYS A 2 -0.41 -3.72 -4.28
C LYS A 2 0.42 -2.62 -4.93
N VAL A 3 1.21 -1.91 -4.14
CA VAL A 3 2.22 -0.98 -4.64
C VAL A 3 3.59 -1.60 -4.38
N GLN A 4 4.38 -1.79 -5.44
CA GLN A 4 5.70 -2.40 -5.36
C GLN A 4 6.79 -1.34 -5.49
N TYR A 5 7.78 -1.41 -4.61
CA TYR A 5 9.02 -0.66 -4.68
C TYR A 5 10.14 -1.64 -5.01
N GLN A 6 10.55 -1.67 -6.28
CA GLN A 6 11.60 -2.57 -6.75
C GLN A 6 12.99 -1.93 -6.57
N SER A 7 13.96 -2.74 -6.17
CA SER A 7 15.36 -2.40 -6.30
C SER A 7 15.88 -2.78 -7.69
N LEU A 8 16.95 -2.14 -8.13
CA LEU A 8 17.62 -2.46 -9.40
C LEU A 8 18.19 -3.89 -9.34
N THR A 9 17.54 -4.82 -10.03
CA THR A 9 17.72 -6.26 -9.83
C THR A 9 19.11 -6.80 -10.15
N LYS A 10 19.72 -6.43 -11.29
CA LYS A 10 21.04 -6.95 -11.67
C LYS A 10 22.20 -6.38 -10.85
N ALA A 11 22.20 -5.06 -10.58
CA ALA A 11 23.23 -4.44 -9.77
C ALA A 11 23.17 -4.89 -8.31
N PHE A 12 21.96 -5.19 -7.81
CA PHE A 12 21.77 -5.65 -6.44
C PHE A 12 22.36 -7.03 -6.17
N SER A 13 22.27 -7.97 -7.13
CA SER A 13 22.80 -9.32 -6.97
C SER A 13 24.33 -9.37 -6.90
N GLN A 14 25.00 -8.38 -7.50
CA GLN A 14 26.46 -8.28 -7.54
C GLN A 14 27.06 -7.60 -6.30
N LEU A 15 26.23 -6.96 -5.47
CA LEU A 15 26.72 -6.30 -4.25
C LEU A 15 27.01 -7.30 -3.14
N PRO A 16 28.09 -7.10 -2.36
CA PRO A 16 28.34 -7.85 -1.16
C PRO A 16 27.18 -7.75 -0.16
N SER A 17 27.00 -8.75 0.69
CA SER A 17 25.86 -8.87 1.60
C SER A 17 25.63 -7.64 2.49
N LYS A 18 26.70 -7.02 2.96
CA LYS A 18 26.65 -5.82 3.80
C LYS A 18 26.03 -4.62 3.07
N GLN A 19 26.41 -4.42 1.80
CA GLN A 19 25.90 -3.33 0.97
C GLN A 19 24.44 -3.56 0.54
N ARG A 20 24.07 -4.82 0.28
CA ARG A 20 22.66 -5.19 0.03
C ARG A 20 21.76 -4.79 1.19
N LYS A 21 22.25 -4.93 2.42
CA LYS A 21 21.50 -4.56 3.63
C LYS A 21 21.09 -3.08 3.63
N TYR A 22 21.98 -2.16 3.21
CA TYR A 22 21.63 -0.73 3.16
C TYR A 22 20.46 -0.45 2.23
N ILE A 23 20.40 -1.13 1.09
CA ILE A 23 19.28 -0.98 0.14
C ILE A 23 18.00 -1.60 0.72
N GLN A 24 18.10 -2.78 1.32
CA GLN A 24 16.97 -3.43 1.99
C GLN A 24 16.38 -2.54 3.10
N ASP A 25 17.23 -1.95 3.94
CA ASP A 25 16.81 -1.06 5.03
C ASP A 25 16.14 0.21 4.48
N ALA A 26 16.63 0.76 3.37
CA ALA A 26 16.01 1.90 2.69
C ALA A 26 14.61 1.55 2.15
N ILE A 27 14.46 0.36 1.57
CA ILE A 27 13.15 -0.15 1.10
C ILE A 27 12.21 -0.35 2.29
N ARG A 28 12.65 -1.07 3.33
CA ARG A 28 11.85 -1.30 4.55
C ARG A 28 11.37 0.00 5.18
N LYS A 29 12.25 0.99 5.31
CA LYS A 29 11.90 2.30 5.85
C LYS A 29 10.82 2.99 5.00
N SER A 30 10.93 2.92 3.69
CA SER A 30 9.93 3.54 2.78
C SER A 30 8.58 2.84 2.86
N VAL A 31 8.56 1.51 2.88
CA VAL A 31 7.32 0.73 2.96
C VAL A 31 6.64 0.93 4.31
N ASN A 32 7.38 0.89 5.42
CA ASN A 32 6.81 1.08 6.75
C ASN A 32 6.24 2.49 6.93
N GLU A 33 6.95 3.54 6.44
CA GLU A 33 6.41 4.90 6.43
C GLU A 33 5.15 5.00 5.56
N GLY A 34 5.14 4.32 4.42
CA GLY A 34 3.97 4.25 3.54
C GLY A 34 2.78 3.57 4.22
N VAL A 35 2.98 2.47 4.93
CA VAL A 35 1.92 1.80 5.70
C VAL A 35 1.35 2.73 6.78
N ALA A 36 2.22 3.40 7.55
CA ALA A 36 1.79 4.34 8.58
C ALA A 36 0.97 5.49 7.98
N LEU A 37 1.43 6.07 6.87
CA LEU A 37 0.74 7.13 6.14
C LEU A 37 -0.60 6.66 5.58
N ALA A 38 -0.64 5.48 4.94
CA ALA A 38 -1.88 4.91 4.41
C ALA A 38 -2.92 4.67 5.52
N ARG A 39 -2.48 4.13 6.66
CA ARG A 39 -3.35 3.93 7.83
C ARG A 39 -3.88 5.25 8.41
N SER A 40 -3.09 6.31 8.39
CA SER A 40 -3.54 7.63 8.88
C SER A 40 -4.55 8.30 7.94
N MET A 41 -4.47 8.03 6.63
CA MET A 41 -5.40 8.54 5.63
C MET A 41 -6.62 7.65 5.42
N ALA A 42 -6.61 6.43 5.96
CA ALA A 42 -7.71 5.50 5.81
C ALA A 42 -8.98 6.04 6.48
N PRO A 43 -10.13 6.00 5.79
CA PRO A 43 -11.38 6.50 6.35
C PRO A 43 -11.75 5.69 7.60
N ILE A 44 -12.14 6.41 8.65
CA ILE A 44 -12.69 5.82 9.87
C ILE A 44 -14.17 5.60 9.60
N GLY A 45 -14.56 4.34 9.41
CA GLY A 45 -15.98 4.00 9.22
C GLY A 45 -16.81 4.39 10.47
N SER A 46 -17.94 5.02 10.22
CA SER A 46 -18.92 5.38 11.26
C SER A 46 -19.87 4.22 11.64
N GLY A 47 -19.78 3.10 10.94
CA GLY A 47 -20.61 1.93 11.18
C GLY A 47 -20.10 1.03 12.30
N PRO A 48 -20.94 0.10 12.79
CA PRO A 48 -20.50 -0.91 13.75
C PRO A 48 -19.33 -1.69 13.15
N ARG A 49 -18.38 -2.05 13.99
CA ARG A 49 -17.23 -2.85 13.62
C ARG A 49 -17.72 -4.21 13.16
N ASP A 50 -17.49 -4.51 11.89
CA ASP A 50 -17.74 -5.85 11.39
C ASP A 50 -16.69 -6.79 12.02
N PRO A 51 -17.08 -7.74 12.86
CA PRO A 51 -16.14 -8.59 13.59
C PRO A 51 -15.30 -9.47 12.66
N GLU A 52 -15.83 -9.81 11.46
CA GLU A 52 -15.13 -10.68 10.52
C GLU A 52 -14.24 -9.90 9.53
N VAL A 53 -14.62 -8.67 9.20
CA VAL A 53 -13.97 -7.88 8.13
C VAL A 53 -12.97 -6.87 8.70
N GLY A 54 -13.11 -6.48 9.97
CA GLY A 54 -12.28 -5.44 10.57
C GLY A 54 -12.47 -4.06 9.93
N ARG A 55 -11.59 -3.13 10.26
CA ARG A 55 -11.54 -1.81 9.62
C ARG A 55 -10.61 -1.85 8.42
N PHE A 56 -10.91 -1.11 7.37
CA PHE A 56 -10.04 -1.00 6.18
C PHE A 56 -8.57 -0.74 6.54
N LYS A 57 -8.31 0.16 7.49
CA LYS A 57 -6.95 0.49 7.96
C LYS A 57 -6.19 -0.71 8.54
N ASP A 58 -6.90 -1.66 9.15
CA ASP A 58 -6.29 -2.82 9.80
C ASP A 58 -5.79 -3.83 8.76
N GLY A 59 -6.41 -3.84 7.56
CA GLY A 59 -5.97 -4.64 6.42
C GLY A 59 -4.76 -4.08 5.66
N ILE A 60 -4.32 -2.84 5.97
CA ILE A 60 -3.14 -2.25 5.31
C ILE A 60 -1.88 -2.73 6.03
N HIS A 61 -1.01 -3.43 5.31
CA HIS A 61 0.23 -3.96 5.88
C HIS A 61 1.41 -3.92 4.89
N ALA A 62 2.61 -4.07 5.43
CA ALA A 62 3.82 -4.23 4.64
C ALA A 62 4.03 -5.69 4.30
N LYS A 63 4.44 -5.97 3.06
CA LYS A 63 4.92 -7.28 2.64
C LYS A 63 6.30 -7.15 2.07
N PHE A 64 7.20 -8.07 2.46
CA PHE A 64 8.58 -8.11 1.97
C PHE A 64 8.84 -9.50 1.38
N GLU A 65 9.34 -9.50 0.16
CA GLU A 65 9.69 -10.71 -0.56
C GLU A 65 11.17 -10.64 -0.96
N VAL A 66 11.86 -11.76 -0.76
CA VAL A 66 13.26 -11.90 -1.21
C VAL A 66 13.22 -12.83 -2.42
N GLU A 67 13.46 -12.27 -3.57
CA GLU A 67 13.65 -13.02 -4.80
C GLU A 67 15.15 -13.26 -5.01
N ALA A 68 15.52 -14.21 -5.87
CA ALA A 68 16.92 -14.60 -6.09
C ALA A 68 17.85 -13.40 -6.34
N ASN A 69 17.37 -12.36 -7.04
CA ASN A 69 18.15 -11.19 -7.44
C ASN A 69 17.50 -9.86 -7.05
N ALA A 70 16.46 -9.88 -6.21
CA ALA A 70 15.75 -8.67 -5.82
C ALA A 70 15.21 -8.74 -4.40
N PHE A 71 15.09 -7.59 -3.78
CA PHE A 71 14.34 -7.39 -2.55
C PHE A 71 13.15 -6.48 -2.88
N VAL A 72 11.95 -7.00 -2.72
CA VAL A 72 10.70 -6.31 -3.04
C VAL A 72 9.97 -5.98 -1.76
N GLY A 73 9.63 -4.71 -1.59
CA GLY A 73 8.72 -4.26 -0.53
C GLY A 73 7.42 -3.75 -1.13
N SER A 74 6.30 -4.15 -0.59
CA SER A 74 4.98 -3.71 -1.04
C SER A 74 4.10 -3.25 0.11
N ILE A 75 3.17 -2.34 -0.19
CA ILE A 75 2.09 -1.95 0.69
C ILE A 75 0.84 -2.63 0.15
N GLU A 76 0.25 -3.49 0.95
CA GLU A 76 -0.94 -4.25 0.57
C GLU A 76 -2.13 -3.83 1.44
N ALA A 77 -3.27 -3.62 0.82
CA ALA A 77 -4.56 -3.60 1.48
C ALA A 77 -5.22 -4.94 1.11
N ALA A 78 -4.97 -5.96 1.92
CA ALA A 78 -5.49 -7.30 1.72
C ALA A 78 -6.41 -7.67 2.88
N PRO A 79 -7.68 -7.24 2.83
CA PRO A 79 -8.67 -7.69 3.78
C PRO A 79 -8.91 -9.20 3.60
N ALA A 80 -9.12 -9.90 4.71
CA ALA A 80 -9.19 -11.35 4.74
C ALA A 80 -10.38 -11.93 3.95
N THR A 81 -11.45 -11.16 3.72
CA THR A 81 -12.67 -11.63 3.07
C THR A 81 -12.93 -10.93 1.73
N ARG A 82 -13.72 -11.58 0.85
CA ARG A 82 -14.14 -11.00 -0.43
C ARG A 82 -14.91 -9.69 -0.26
N ASP A 83 -15.76 -9.59 0.74
CA ASP A 83 -16.55 -8.37 0.99
C ASP A 83 -15.67 -7.21 1.43
N ALA A 84 -14.64 -7.48 2.22
CA ALA A 84 -13.65 -6.49 2.60
C ALA A 84 -12.81 -6.04 1.40
N GLN A 85 -12.47 -6.94 0.47
CA GLN A 85 -11.80 -6.58 -0.78
C GLN A 85 -12.66 -5.66 -1.65
N VAL A 86 -13.96 -5.95 -1.77
CA VAL A 86 -14.91 -5.10 -2.50
C VAL A 86 -15.04 -3.73 -1.82
N LYS A 87 -15.09 -3.67 -0.49
CA LYS A 87 -15.09 -2.40 0.26
C LYS A 87 -13.79 -1.60 0.03
N ALA A 88 -12.64 -2.27 0.08
CA ALA A 88 -11.35 -1.63 -0.18
C ALA A 88 -11.26 -1.05 -1.59
N MET A 89 -11.70 -1.79 -2.60
CA MET A 89 -11.80 -1.32 -3.99
C MET A 89 -12.75 -0.13 -4.11
N SER A 90 -13.89 -0.17 -3.43
CA SER A 90 -14.86 0.94 -3.43
C SER A 90 -14.32 2.19 -2.79
N ILE A 91 -13.50 2.08 -1.74
CA ILE A 91 -12.81 3.21 -1.09
C ILE A 91 -11.80 3.81 -2.06
N GLU A 92 -10.95 3.00 -2.66
CA GLU A 92 -9.85 3.46 -3.50
C GLU A 92 -10.31 4.06 -4.83
N PHE A 93 -11.30 3.44 -5.47
CA PHE A 93 -11.75 3.78 -6.83
C PHE A 93 -13.14 4.42 -6.89
N GLY A 94 -13.84 4.46 -5.77
CA GLY A 94 -15.25 4.80 -5.76
C GLY A 94 -16.12 3.67 -6.31
N ARG A 95 -17.43 3.80 -6.17
CA ARG A 95 -18.39 2.84 -6.68
C ARG A 95 -19.56 3.56 -7.33
N GLN A 96 -19.87 3.22 -8.56
CA GLN A 96 -21.15 3.51 -9.19
C GLN A 96 -22.10 2.35 -8.96
N TYR A 97 -23.21 2.61 -8.30
CA TYR A 97 -24.31 1.66 -8.27
C TYR A 97 -25.06 1.76 -9.60
N LYS A 98 -24.86 0.79 -10.49
CA LYS A 98 -25.81 0.59 -11.61
C LYS A 98 -27.12 0.13 -10.98
N GLY A 99 -28.16 0.96 -11.11
CA GLY A 99 -29.45 0.76 -10.47
C GLY A 99 -30.02 -0.65 -10.68
N GLY A 100 -29.78 -1.52 -9.71
CA GLY A 100 -30.48 -2.77 -9.58
C GLY A 100 -31.67 -2.51 -8.67
N LYS A 101 -32.84 -3.04 -9.03
CA LYS A 101 -34.01 -3.01 -8.15
C LYS A 101 -33.65 -3.66 -6.81
N LYS A 102 -33.17 -2.88 -5.86
CA LYS A 102 -33.00 -3.35 -4.49
C LYS A 102 -34.38 -3.51 -3.89
N ARG A 103 -34.68 -4.69 -3.33
CA ARG A 103 -35.80 -4.83 -2.40
C ARG A 103 -35.57 -3.82 -1.28
N GLN A 104 -36.35 -2.75 -1.32
CA GLN A 104 -36.35 -1.78 -0.22
C GLN A 104 -36.92 -2.44 1.03
N PRO A 105 -36.24 -2.42 2.17
CA PRO A 105 -36.88 -2.75 3.43
C PRO A 105 -38.03 -1.72 3.62
N LYS A 106 -39.24 -2.20 3.85
CA LYS A 106 -40.40 -1.34 4.13
C LYS A 106 -40.02 -0.34 5.25
N GLY A 107 -40.13 0.95 4.94
CA GLY A 107 -40.06 2.03 5.94
C GLY A 107 -38.71 2.81 6.05
N ARG A 108 -37.75 2.64 5.16
CA ARG A 108 -36.55 3.53 5.11
C ARG A 108 -36.42 4.13 3.71
N GLU A 109 -36.54 5.46 3.63
CA GLU A 109 -36.09 6.19 2.44
C GLU A 109 -34.57 6.08 2.38
N PHE A 110 -34.08 5.14 1.56
CA PHE A 110 -32.68 5.14 1.15
C PHE A 110 -32.51 6.23 0.10
N ARG A 111 -31.88 7.32 0.44
CA ARG A 111 -31.30 8.23 -0.56
C ARG A 111 -30.16 7.48 -1.23
N ASP A 112 -30.50 6.78 -2.30
CA ASP A 112 -29.52 6.13 -3.16
C ASP A 112 -28.86 7.24 -3.99
N THR A 113 -27.75 7.76 -3.51
CA THR A 113 -26.95 8.73 -4.27
C THR A 113 -26.25 8.04 -5.45
N GLY A 114 -26.37 6.72 -5.61
CA GLY A 114 -25.86 5.94 -6.74
C GLY A 114 -24.33 5.99 -6.93
N ARG A 115 -23.63 6.78 -6.15
CA ARG A 115 -22.20 7.01 -6.31
C ARG A 115 -21.51 7.15 -4.95
N THR A 116 -20.39 6.45 -4.78
CA THR A 116 -19.46 6.68 -3.68
C THR A 116 -18.23 7.35 -4.26
N ASP A 117 -17.86 8.52 -3.72
CA ASP A 117 -16.67 9.21 -4.17
C ASP A 117 -15.41 8.45 -3.73
N PRO A 118 -14.39 8.36 -4.61
CA PRO A 118 -13.16 7.66 -4.29
C PRO A 118 -12.35 8.40 -3.22
N VAL A 119 -11.82 7.66 -2.27
CA VAL A 119 -10.80 8.13 -1.32
C VAL A 119 -9.51 7.36 -1.63
N PRO A 120 -8.65 7.86 -2.53
CA PRO A 120 -7.51 7.09 -3.06
C PRO A 120 -6.36 7.03 -2.05
N VAL A 121 -6.51 6.22 -1.01
CA VAL A 121 -5.55 6.08 0.10
C VAL A 121 -4.20 5.56 -0.41
N ILE A 122 -4.21 4.46 -1.15
CA ILE A 122 -2.98 3.81 -1.61
C ILE A 122 -2.28 4.64 -2.69
N ARG A 123 -3.03 5.18 -3.66
CA ARG A 123 -2.46 6.05 -4.70
C ARG A 123 -1.86 7.33 -4.14
N ARG A 124 -2.53 7.97 -3.16
CA ARG A 124 -1.99 9.15 -2.47
C ARG A 124 -0.73 8.81 -1.68
N THR A 125 -0.73 7.70 -0.95
CA THR A 125 0.46 7.21 -0.26
C THR A 125 1.62 7.02 -1.23
N GLN A 126 1.37 6.37 -2.37
CA GLN A 126 2.38 6.16 -3.40
C GLN A 126 2.98 7.49 -3.90
N SER A 127 2.15 8.48 -4.23
CA SER A 127 2.63 9.78 -4.73
C SER A 127 3.50 10.53 -3.71
N ILE A 128 3.23 10.39 -2.42
CA ILE A 128 4.00 11.03 -1.35
C ILE A 128 5.30 10.27 -1.06
N ILE A 129 5.26 8.93 -1.06
CA ILE A 129 6.41 8.11 -0.68
C ILE A 129 7.39 7.90 -1.84
N ALA A 130 6.93 7.85 -3.09
CA ALA A 130 7.79 7.58 -4.25
C ALA A 130 9.01 8.51 -4.34
N PRO A 131 8.90 9.85 -4.27
CA PRO A 131 10.07 10.72 -4.34
C PRO A 131 11.02 10.53 -3.15
N LYS A 132 10.50 10.28 -1.94
CA LYS A 132 11.29 9.98 -0.75
C LYS A 132 12.03 8.64 -0.90
N HIS A 133 11.37 7.64 -1.48
CA HIS A 133 11.94 6.32 -1.74
C HIS A 133 13.15 6.42 -2.66
N VAL A 134 13.01 7.11 -3.79
CA VAL A 134 14.12 7.32 -4.75
C VAL A 134 15.32 7.97 -4.04
N GLY A 135 15.09 9.03 -3.25
CA GLY A 135 16.15 9.68 -2.49
C GLY A 135 16.82 8.78 -1.45
N ARG A 136 16.08 7.86 -0.83
CA ARG A 136 16.63 6.87 0.12
C ARG A 136 17.48 5.84 -0.57
N ILE A 137 17.00 5.29 -1.68
CA ILE A 137 17.76 4.32 -2.47
C ILE A 137 19.06 4.95 -2.97
N LYS A 138 19.01 6.16 -3.53
CA LYS A 138 20.21 6.87 -3.99
C LYS A 138 21.24 7.05 -2.86
N ARG A 139 20.81 7.44 -1.67
CA ARG A 139 21.72 7.57 -0.50
C ARG A 139 22.28 6.22 -0.06
N ALA A 140 21.47 5.17 -0.05
CA ALA A 140 21.93 3.82 0.30
C ALA A 140 22.96 3.29 -0.70
N MET A 141 22.74 3.50 -1.99
CA MET A 141 23.67 3.13 -3.06
C MET A 141 24.99 3.92 -2.95
N ASN A 142 24.92 5.23 -2.73
CA ASN A 142 26.10 6.07 -2.56
C ASN A 142 26.93 5.64 -1.33
N LYS A 143 26.24 5.26 -0.25
CA LYS A 143 26.92 4.71 0.93
C LYS A 143 27.61 3.39 0.61
N ALA A 144 26.92 2.48 -0.07
CA ALA A 144 27.49 1.21 -0.50
C ALA A 144 28.71 1.40 -1.43
N ALA A 145 28.62 2.32 -2.40
CA ALA A 145 29.69 2.62 -3.33
C ALA A 145 30.93 3.18 -2.61
N ARG A 146 30.76 4.11 -1.65
CA ARG A 146 31.85 4.66 -0.85
C ARG A 146 32.58 3.59 -0.05
N GLU A 147 31.86 2.63 0.52
CA GLU A 147 32.47 1.52 1.28
C GLU A 147 33.27 0.55 0.38
N LEU A 148 32.94 0.50 -0.91
CA LEU A 148 33.68 -0.26 -1.92
C LEU A 148 34.87 0.52 -2.52
N GLY A 149 35.11 1.76 -2.06
CA GLY A 149 36.16 2.62 -2.61
C GLY A 149 35.84 3.19 -4.00
N LEU A 150 34.59 3.06 -4.45
CA LEU A 150 34.11 3.66 -5.69
C LEU A 150 33.74 5.12 -5.44
N LYS A 151 34.39 6.03 -6.18
CA LYS A 151 34.10 7.49 -6.12
C LYS A 151 32.94 7.83 -7.07
#